data_ee918096079583f2e3687307fb108cf2
#
_entry.id   ee918096079583f2e3687307fb108cf2
#
_cell.length_a   1.000
_cell.length_b   1.000
_cell.length_c   1.000
_cell.angle_alpha   90.00
_cell.angle_beta   90.00
_cell.angle_gamma   90.00
#
_symmetry.space_group_name_H-M   'P 1'
#
loop_
_entity.id
_entity.type
_entity.pdbx_description
1 polymer ?
#
loop_
_entity_poly.entity_id
_entity_poly.type
_entity_poly.pdbx_seq_one_letter_code
_entity_poly.pdbx_strand_id
1 'polypeptide(L)'
;RPYIPWTDLAYSLVPNGSNLDYLRDSSYHGRFGVMKESWVNLLYTIGLGIGEGNYALPGQDPSADLTGWKSLLDAGEPYEGRPEAQAILDDIKSHHSSYYIDHSIAPAPIHITSGFTDDLFPVDEATRFYNRTRHQYPDSPVGLFFGPNSGHMRGMSKADVNAARDVIENRWADHYLKGEGAQPPANVTAYLQTCPAGAPAGEPFVAKDWASISPGEIRLVDTSGESQKVSPTGGDPVTGGLFNPAPTGQAC
;
A
#
# COMPACT_ATOMS: atom_id res chain seq x y z
N ARG A 1 -1.01 -9.69 -12.85
CA ARG A 1 0.13 -9.49 -11.96
C ARG A 1 0.17 -8.05 -11.50
N PRO A 2 -0.43 -7.70 -10.37
CA PRO A 2 -0.17 -6.41 -9.75
C PRO A 2 1.24 -6.39 -9.14
N TYR A 3 2.01 -5.42 -9.55
CA TYR A 3 3.29 -5.08 -8.95
C TYR A 3 3.07 -3.81 -8.14
N ILE A 4 3.37 -3.86 -6.83
CA ILE A 4 3.06 -2.78 -5.90
C ILE A 4 1.56 -2.46 -5.99
N PRO A 5 0.72 -3.23 -5.30
CA PRO A 5 -0.72 -3.11 -5.48
C PRO A 5 -1.22 -1.76 -4.97
N TRP A 6 -1.79 -1.05 -5.86
CA TRP A 6 -2.51 0.20 -5.65
C TRP A 6 -3.99 -0.16 -5.42
N THR A 7 -4.27 -0.74 -4.28
CA THR A 7 -5.60 -1.28 -4.01
C THR A 7 -6.53 -0.26 -3.38
N ASP A 8 -6.00 0.61 -2.51
CA ASP A 8 -6.76 1.65 -1.85
C ASP A 8 -5.95 2.95 -1.74
N LEU A 9 -6.09 3.82 -2.73
CA LEU A 9 -5.36 5.08 -2.77
C LEU A 9 -5.71 5.99 -1.59
N ALA A 10 -6.96 5.98 -1.13
CA ALA A 10 -7.36 6.75 0.04
C ALA A 10 -6.62 6.26 1.30
N TYR A 11 -6.52 4.94 1.49
CA TYR A 11 -5.75 4.37 2.59
C TYR A 11 -4.26 4.71 2.48
N SER A 12 -3.69 4.64 1.30
CA SER A 12 -2.27 4.90 1.08
C SER A 12 -1.85 6.33 1.36
N LEU A 13 -2.65 7.30 0.93
CA LEU A 13 -2.29 8.72 0.97
C LEU A 13 -2.96 9.51 2.10
N VAL A 14 -4.19 9.18 2.42
CA VAL A 14 -5.04 9.89 3.38
C VAL A 14 -5.74 8.92 4.34
N PRO A 15 -4.98 8.16 5.13
CA PRO A 15 -5.49 7.00 5.89
C PRO A 15 -6.59 7.34 6.88
N ASN A 16 -6.70 8.58 7.35
CA ASN A 16 -7.71 8.99 8.33
C ASN A 16 -9.15 8.78 7.87
N GLY A 17 -9.41 8.77 6.57
CA GLY A 17 -10.75 8.53 6.03
C GLY A 17 -10.99 7.10 5.53
N SER A 18 -10.09 6.19 5.81
CA SER A 18 -10.11 4.87 5.19
C SER A 18 -10.80 3.81 6.02
N ASN A 19 -11.27 2.78 5.34
CA ASN A 19 -11.76 1.56 5.94
C ASN A 19 -10.60 0.63 6.33
N LEU A 20 -10.68 0.00 7.50
CA LEU A 20 -9.64 -0.86 8.05
C LEU A 20 -10.02 -2.35 8.03
N ASP A 21 -11.06 -2.71 7.28
CA ASP A 21 -11.47 -4.08 7.13
C ASP A 21 -10.37 -4.96 6.54
N TYR A 22 -10.37 -6.21 6.91
CA TYR A 22 -9.40 -7.23 6.48
C TYR A 22 -7.93 -6.93 6.79
N LEU A 23 -7.61 -5.81 7.42
CA LEU A 23 -6.26 -5.52 7.85
C LEU A 23 -5.90 -6.30 9.12
N ARG A 24 -6.81 -6.30 10.08
CA ARG A 24 -6.67 -6.96 11.37
C ARG A 24 -8.01 -7.56 11.81
N ASP A 25 -8.01 -8.19 12.97
CA ASP A 25 -9.25 -8.65 13.57
C ASP A 25 -10.18 -7.49 13.95
N SER A 26 -11.45 -7.82 14.18
CA SER A 26 -12.49 -6.87 14.50
C SER A 26 -12.29 -6.09 15.81
N SER A 27 -11.31 -6.45 16.63
CA SER A 27 -11.00 -5.75 17.87
C SER A 27 -10.17 -4.48 17.65
N TYR A 28 -9.64 -4.28 16.45
CA TYR A 28 -8.84 -3.13 16.15
C TYR A 28 -9.70 -1.98 15.62
N HIS A 29 -9.90 -0.96 16.42
CA HIS A 29 -10.73 0.21 16.11
C HIS A 29 -9.92 1.51 15.96
N GLY A 30 -8.58 1.41 15.89
CA GLY A 30 -7.73 2.58 15.76
C GLY A 30 -7.88 3.25 14.40
N ARG A 31 -7.94 4.58 14.40
CA ARG A 31 -7.79 5.37 13.20
C ARG A 31 -6.32 5.62 12.96
N PHE A 32 -5.91 5.53 11.71
CA PHE A 32 -4.53 5.68 11.36
C PHE A 32 -4.20 7.07 10.90
N GLY A 33 -3.10 7.57 11.41
CA GLY A 33 -2.19 8.48 10.81
C GLY A 33 -2.79 9.74 10.24
N VAL A 34 -1.94 10.40 9.54
CA VAL A 34 -2.21 11.67 8.86
C VAL A 34 -1.92 11.51 7.38
N MET A 35 -2.39 12.44 6.58
CA MET A 35 -2.07 12.51 5.16
C MET A 35 -0.56 12.43 4.94
N LYS A 36 -0.13 11.65 3.97
CA LYS A 36 1.28 11.63 3.52
C LYS A 36 1.57 12.87 2.68
N GLU A 37 1.66 14.01 3.33
CA GLU A 37 1.74 15.33 2.68
C GLU A 37 2.86 15.41 1.65
N SER A 38 4.04 14.90 1.95
CA SER A 38 5.18 14.92 1.03
C SER A 38 4.91 14.14 -0.27
N TRP A 39 4.25 12.99 -0.17
CA TRP A 39 3.85 12.20 -1.32
C TRP A 39 2.72 12.87 -2.12
N VAL A 40 1.71 13.38 -1.44
CA VAL A 40 0.60 14.09 -2.08
C VAL A 40 1.12 15.32 -2.83
N ASN A 41 2.00 16.10 -2.20
CA ASN A 41 2.62 17.26 -2.83
C ASN A 41 3.49 16.88 -4.03
N LEU A 42 4.29 15.83 -3.92
CA LEU A 42 5.14 15.35 -5.02
C LEU A 42 4.29 14.90 -6.21
N LEU A 43 3.29 14.06 -5.98
CA LEU A 43 2.43 13.53 -7.04
C LEU A 43 1.62 14.65 -7.70
N TYR A 44 1.09 15.58 -6.91
CA TYR A 44 0.38 16.74 -7.43
C TYR A 44 1.28 17.62 -8.31
N THR A 45 2.49 17.94 -7.85
CA THR A 45 3.44 18.76 -8.59
C THR A 45 3.91 18.07 -9.88
N ILE A 46 4.17 16.79 -9.83
CA ILE A 46 4.52 15.98 -11.02
C ILE A 46 3.33 15.97 -11.98
N GLY A 47 2.12 15.74 -11.48
CA GLY A 47 0.90 15.73 -12.29
C GLY A 47 0.69 17.05 -13.03
N LEU A 48 0.85 18.17 -12.36
CA LEU A 48 0.76 19.48 -13.00
C LEU A 48 1.86 19.70 -14.04
N GLY A 49 3.11 19.33 -13.74
CA GLY A 49 4.26 19.57 -14.61
C GLY A 49 4.33 18.66 -15.84
N ILE A 50 3.95 17.38 -15.69
CA ILE A 50 4.02 16.39 -16.78
C ILE A 50 2.66 16.25 -17.47
N GLY A 51 1.58 16.50 -16.73
CA GLY A 51 0.21 16.36 -17.19
C GLY A 51 -0.35 17.55 -17.95
N GLU A 52 0.47 18.54 -18.32
CA GLU A 52 0.01 19.73 -19.03
C GLU A 52 -0.87 19.36 -20.23
N GLY A 53 -2.12 19.83 -20.19
CA GLY A 53 -3.14 19.48 -21.19
C GLY A 53 -3.84 18.11 -20.99
N ASN A 54 -3.48 17.35 -19.98
CA ASN A 54 -4.05 16.02 -19.70
C ASN A 54 -4.79 15.94 -18.35
N TYR A 55 -5.04 17.06 -17.69
CA TYR A 55 -5.85 17.14 -16.48
C TYR A 55 -6.85 18.29 -16.60
N ALA A 56 -7.97 18.18 -15.88
CA ALA A 56 -8.96 19.24 -15.83
C ALA A 56 -8.38 20.45 -15.07
N LEU A 57 -8.43 21.62 -15.70
CA LEU A 57 -8.07 22.86 -15.03
C LEU A 57 -9.09 23.20 -13.93
N PRO A 58 -8.69 23.96 -12.90
CA PRO A 58 -9.62 24.38 -11.85
C PRO A 58 -10.93 24.94 -12.41
N GLY A 59 -12.04 24.39 -11.97
CA GLY A 59 -13.38 24.78 -12.39
C GLY A 59 -13.86 24.26 -13.75
N GLN A 60 -13.05 23.50 -14.49
CA GLN A 60 -13.48 22.87 -15.75
C GLN A 60 -14.32 21.63 -15.52
N ASP A 61 -13.95 20.81 -14.55
CA ASP A 61 -14.67 19.61 -14.15
C ASP A 61 -14.73 19.52 -12.63
N PRO A 62 -15.90 19.75 -12.03
CA PRO A 62 -16.04 19.65 -10.57
C PRO A 62 -15.74 18.27 -9.99
N SER A 63 -15.89 17.20 -10.80
CA SER A 63 -15.57 15.82 -10.40
C SER A 63 -14.08 15.49 -10.48
N ALA A 64 -13.28 16.38 -11.00
CA ALA A 64 -11.83 16.23 -11.18
C ALA A 64 -11.05 17.49 -10.80
N ASP A 65 -11.55 18.28 -9.86
CA ASP A 65 -10.88 19.50 -9.37
C ASP A 65 -9.75 19.15 -8.39
N LEU A 66 -8.65 18.63 -8.94
CA LEU A 66 -7.48 18.22 -8.15
C LEU A 66 -6.90 19.35 -7.30
N THR A 67 -6.97 20.61 -7.79
CA THR A 67 -6.48 21.77 -7.04
C THR A 67 -7.36 22.07 -5.83
N GLY A 68 -8.67 22.03 -6.01
CA GLY A 68 -9.63 22.20 -4.93
C GLY A 68 -9.53 21.04 -3.92
N TRP A 69 -9.42 19.82 -4.40
CA TRP A 69 -9.26 18.64 -3.54
C TRP A 69 -8.00 18.72 -2.68
N LYS A 70 -6.87 19.06 -3.32
CA LYS A 70 -5.62 19.22 -2.60
C LYS A 70 -5.70 20.31 -1.54
N SER A 71 -6.22 21.47 -1.90
CA SER A 71 -6.39 22.59 -0.97
C SER A 71 -7.25 22.22 0.25
N LEU A 72 -8.29 21.42 0.03
CA LEU A 72 -9.18 20.97 1.08
C LEU A 72 -8.51 19.92 2.01
N LEU A 73 -7.75 18.99 1.43
CA LEU A 73 -7.01 18.00 2.20
C LEU A 73 -5.84 18.63 2.97
N ASP A 74 -5.16 19.61 2.40
CA ASP A 74 -4.07 20.34 3.06
C ASP A 74 -4.56 21.14 4.29
N ALA A 75 -5.84 21.45 4.36
CA ALA A 75 -6.43 22.08 5.55
C ALA A 75 -6.39 21.16 6.78
N GLY A 76 -6.06 19.89 6.59
CA GLY A 76 -5.74 18.92 7.63
C GLY A 76 -6.93 18.11 8.13
N GLU A 77 -6.57 17.09 8.89
CA GLU A 77 -7.51 16.19 9.56
C GLU A 77 -8.12 16.83 10.83
N PRO A 78 -9.21 16.27 11.35
CA PRO A 78 -9.93 15.10 10.83
C PRO A 78 -10.79 15.46 9.62
N TYR A 79 -10.88 14.53 8.67
CA TYR A 79 -11.81 14.65 7.55
C TYR A 79 -13.22 14.19 7.91
N GLU A 80 -13.33 13.40 8.94
CA GLU A 80 -14.62 12.95 9.49
C GLU A 80 -15.49 14.14 9.92
N GLY A 81 -16.75 14.09 9.55
CA GLY A 81 -17.70 15.17 9.84
C GLY A 81 -17.57 16.40 8.91
N ARG A 82 -16.72 16.30 7.90
CA ARG A 82 -16.58 17.32 6.83
C ARG A 82 -17.11 16.74 5.52
N PRO A 83 -18.36 17.04 5.13
CA PRO A 83 -19.00 16.42 3.97
C PRO A 83 -18.20 16.59 2.67
N GLU A 84 -17.58 17.74 2.48
CA GLU A 84 -16.78 18.05 1.31
C GLU A 84 -15.49 17.20 1.24
N ALA A 85 -14.84 16.93 2.37
CA ALA A 85 -13.69 16.04 2.43
C ALA A 85 -14.11 14.58 2.23
N GLN A 86 -15.23 14.20 2.82
CA GLN A 86 -15.77 12.85 2.64
C GLN A 86 -16.12 12.57 1.18
N ALA A 87 -16.70 13.53 0.47
CA ALA A 87 -17.01 13.39 -0.94
C ALA A 87 -15.76 13.14 -1.80
N ILE A 88 -14.64 13.81 -1.50
CA ILE A 88 -13.36 13.57 -2.18
C ILE A 88 -12.85 12.15 -1.89
N LEU A 89 -12.89 11.72 -0.64
CA LEU A 89 -12.45 10.38 -0.26
C LEU A 89 -13.31 9.29 -0.91
N ASP A 90 -14.62 9.51 -1.00
CA ASP A 90 -15.55 8.58 -1.63
C ASP A 90 -15.32 8.51 -3.15
N ASP A 91 -14.98 9.61 -3.78
CA ASP A 91 -14.60 9.65 -5.19
C ASP A 91 -13.29 8.90 -5.44
N ILE A 92 -12.25 9.15 -4.64
CA ILE A 92 -10.99 8.41 -4.70
C ILE A 92 -11.23 6.90 -4.53
N LYS A 93 -12.09 6.51 -3.59
CA LYS A 93 -12.43 5.11 -3.35
C LYS A 93 -13.15 4.49 -4.55
N SER A 94 -14.15 5.17 -5.09
CA SER A 94 -14.99 4.62 -6.16
C SER A 94 -14.31 4.58 -7.52
N HIS A 95 -13.43 5.52 -7.82
CA HIS A 95 -12.84 5.66 -9.14
C HIS A 95 -11.34 5.31 -9.22
N HIS A 96 -10.64 5.40 -8.08
CA HIS A 96 -9.18 5.27 -8.05
C HIS A 96 -8.65 4.17 -7.12
N SER A 97 -9.53 3.32 -6.60
CA SER A 97 -9.15 2.27 -5.64
C SER A 97 -9.78 0.94 -6.03
N SER A 98 -8.98 0.04 -6.59
CA SER A 98 -9.44 -1.29 -7.01
C SER A 98 -9.99 -2.14 -5.87
N TYR A 99 -9.70 -1.78 -4.62
CA TYR A 99 -10.25 -2.44 -3.44
C TYR A 99 -11.78 -2.34 -3.36
N TYR A 100 -12.37 -1.29 -3.92
CA TYR A 100 -13.83 -1.02 -3.84
C TYR A 100 -14.60 -1.45 -5.09
N ILE A 101 -13.95 -2.09 -6.07
CA ILE A 101 -14.65 -2.66 -7.22
C ILE A 101 -15.59 -3.81 -6.79
N ASP A 102 -16.50 -4.18 -7.66
CA ASP A 102 -17.38 -5.32 -7.42
C ASP A 102 -16.59 -6.62 -7.29
N HIS A 103 -16.73 -7.27 -6.13
CA HIS A 103 -16.11 -8.55 -5.81
C HIS A 103 -17.11 -9.72 -5.77
N SER A 104 -18.25 -9.57 -6.41
CA SER A 104 -19.25 -10.66 -6.52
C SER A 104 -18.75 -11.85 -7.36
N ILE A 105 -17.70 -11.64 -8.14
CA ILE A 105 -17.08 -12.67 -8.99
C ILE A 105 -15.68 -12.96 -8.47
N ALA A 106 -15.34 -14.26 -8.39
CA ALA A 106 -14.00 -14.70 -8.00
C ALA A 106 -12.95 -14.12 -8.97
N PRO A 107 -11.85 -13.60 -8.46
CA PRO A 107 -10.80 -13.07 -9.31
C PRO A 107 -10.11 -14.15 -10.11
N ALA A 108 -9.51 -13.77 -11.23
CA ALA A 108 -8.52 -14.61 -11.91
C ALA A 108 -7.36 -14.94 -10.96
N PRO A 109 -6.57 -15.99 -11.25
CA PRO A 109 -5.36 -16.28 -10.49
C PRO A 109 -4.45 -15.05 -10.35
N ILE A 110 -4.11 -14.69 -9.11
CA ILE A 110 -3.37 -13.46 -8.80
C ILE A 110 -2.06 -13.80 -8.09
N HIS A 111 -0.97 -13.22 -8.55
CA HIS A 111 0.28 -13.15 -7.78
C HIS A 111 0.60 -11.68 -7.52
N ILE A 112 0.68 -11.32 -6.25
CA ILE A 112 0.88 -9.94 -5.78
C ILE A 112 2.33 -9.80 -5.32
N THR A 113 3.00 -8.77 -5.79
CA THR A 113 4.35 -8.41 -5.35
C THR A 113 4.32 -7.04 -4.67
N SER A 114 4.89 -6.94 -3.48
CA SER A 114 5.00 -5.69 -2.72
C SER A 114 6.32 -5.61 -1.96
N GLY A 115 6.61 -4.48 -1.37
CA GLY A 115 7.84 -4.23 -0.63
C GLY A 115 7.60 -3.77 0.80
N PHE A 116 8.38 -4.29 1.75
CA PHE A 116 8.25 -3.90 3.16
C PHE A 116 8.63 -2.42 3.42
N THR A 117 9.43 -1.84 2.54
CA THR A 117 9.90 -0.46 2.67
C THR A 117 9.22 0.50 1.71
N ASP A 118 8.14 0.08 1.07
CA ASP A 118 7.34 0.98 0.25
C ASP A 118 6.63 2.00 1.14
N ASP A 119 7.02 3.25 0.99
CA ASP A 119 6.50 4.36 1.79
C ASP A 119 5.31 5.06 1.12
N LEU A 120 5.04 4.77 -0.13
CA LEU A 120 3.83 5.21 -0.82
C LEU A 120 2.69 4.20 -0.65
N PHE A 121 2.92 2.94 -1.04
CA PHE A 121 1.94 1.86 -0.90
C PHE A 121 2.41 0.85 0.15
N PRO A 122 1.97 0.98 1.39
CA PRO A 122 2.41 0.12 2.48
C PRO A 122 1.98 -1.34 2.25
N VAL A 123 2.62 -2.25 2.96
CA VAL A 123 2.33 -3.70 2.92
C VAL A 123 0.84 -3.99 3.10
N ASP A 124 0.16 -3.17 3.87
CA ASP A 124 -1.27 -3.32 4.16
C ASP A 124 -2.16 -3.23 2.91
N GLU A 125 -1.73 -2.53 1.88
CA GLU A 125 -2.41 -2.52 0.58
C GLU A 125 -2.52 -3.93 -0.01
N ALA A 126 -1.41 -4.65 -0.02
CA ALA A 126 -1.36 -6.01 -0.52
C ALA A 126 -2.09 -7.00 0.41
N THR A 127 -1.87 -6.89 1.72
CA THR A 127 -2.43 -7.82 2.69
C THR A 127 -3.93 -7.68 2.86
N ARG A 128 -4.47 -6.46 2.82
CA ARG A 128 -5.93 -6.25 2.87
C ARG A 128 -6.62 -6.90 1.68
N PHE A 129 -6.12 -6.66 0.48
CA PHE A 129 -6.66 -7.26 -0.73
C PHE A 129 -6.56 -8.80 -0.71
N TYR A 130 -5.40 -9.32 -0.32
CA TYR A 130 -5.16 -10.76 -0.16
C TYR A 130 -6.13 -11.37 0.85
N ASN A 131 -6.22 -10.80 2.05
CA ASN A 131 -7.06 -11.33 3.13
C ASN A 131 -8.53 -11.33 2.73
N ARG A 132 -9.02 -10.25 2.11
CA ARG A 132 -10.40 -10.20 1.62
C ARG A 132 -10.66 -11.27 0.55
N THR A 133 -9.77 -11.38 -0.41
CA THR A 133 -9.93 -12.37 -1.50
C THR A 133 -9.92 -13.78 -0.94
N ARG A 134 -9.01 -14.11 -0.02
CA ARG A 134 -8.96 -15.41 0.63
C ARG A 134 -10.18 -15.71 1.50
N HIS A 135 -10.75 -14.69 2.12
CA HIS A 135 -11.96 -14.82 2.92
C HIS A 135 -13.20 -15.09 2.04
N GLN A 136 -13.34 -14.37 0.95
CA GLN A 136 -14.50 -14.49 0.05
C GLN A 136 -14.38 -15.70 -0.89
N TYR A 137 -13.18 -16.00 -1.34
CA TYR A 137 -12.86 -17.05 -2.30
C TYR A 137 -11.67 -17.88 -1.83
N PRO A 138 -11.86 -18.74 -0.82
CA PRO A 138 -10.76 -19.48 -0.19
C PRO A 138 -9.98 -20.39 -1.16
N ASP A 139 -10.62 -20.84 -2.23
CA ASP A 139 -10.02 -21.71 -3.25
C ASP A 139 -9.37 -20.92 -4.41
N SER A 140 -9.52 -19.61 -4.45
CA SER A 140 -8.88 -18.81 -5.49
C SER A 140 -7.36 -18.80 -5.31
N PRO A 141 -6.59 -19.04 -6.37
CA PRO A 141 -5.14 -19.01 -6.28
C PRO A 141 -4.64 -17.57 -6.18
N VAL A 142 -4.27 -17.18 -4.97
CA VAL A 142 -3.69 -15.86 -4.66
C VAL A 142 -2.38 -16.06 -3.93
N GLY A 143 -1.28 -15.64 -4.55
CA GLY A 143 0.05 -15.66 -3.94
C GLY A 143 0.53 -14.27 -3.58
N LEU A 144 1.37 -14.18 -2.53
CA LEU A 144 2.04 -12.95 -2.11
C LEU A 144 3.55 -13.11 -2.18
N PHE A 145 4.22 -12.09 -2.67
CA PHE A 145 5.67 -11.96 -2.59
C PHE A 145 6.03 -10.61 -1.97
N PHE A 146 6.76 -10.64 -0.87
CA PHE A 146 7.32 -9.46 -0.23
C PHE A 146 8.83 -9.43 -0.37
N GLY A 147 9.32 -8.38 -1.04
CA GLY A 147 10.75 -8.10 -1.11
C GLY A 147 11.17 -7.09 -0.03
N PRO A 148 12.45 -7.04 0.35
CA PRO A 148 12.94 -6.06 1.31
C PRO A 148 12.82 -4.64 0.80
N ASN A 149 13.05 -4.44 -0.48
CA ASN A 149 13.21 -3.12 -1.10
C ASN A 149 12.47 -3.01 -2.44
N SER A 150 11.35 -3.68 -2.59
CA SER A 150 10.52 -3.57 -3.79
C SER A 150 9.52 -2.45 -3.58
N GLY A 151 9.93 -1.20 -3.71
CA GLY A 151 9.04 -0.12 -3.44
C GLY A 151 9.50 1.21 -3.99
N HIS A 152 8.79 2.27 -3.67
CA HIS A 152 9.04 3.60 -4.14
C HIS A 152 10.37 4.16 -3.60
N MET A 153 10.42 5.34 -3.04
CA MET A 153 11.67 6.08 -2.81
C MET A 153 12.74 5.39 -1.94
N ARG A 154 12.37 4.40 -1.12
CA ARG A 154 13.32 3.61 -0.31
C ARG A 154 13.73 2.30 -0.95
N GLY A 155 13.29 2.07 -2.17
CA GLY A 155 13.44 0.77 -2.80
C GLY A 155 14.76 0.61 -3.53
N MET A 156 15.68 -0.12 -2.94
CA MET A 156 16.77 -0.73 -3.71
C MET A 156 16.53 -2.23 -3.75
N SER A 157 15.98 -2.70 -4.87
CA SER A 157 15.75 -4.12 -5.07
C SER A 157 17.07 -4.88 -5.13
N LYS A 158 17.18 -5.94 -4.36
CA LYS A 158 18.34 -6.85 -4.41
C LYS A 158 18.22 -7.76 -5.63
N ALA A 159 19.34 -7.99 -6.32
CA ALA A 159 19.35 -8.77 -7.56
C ALA A 159 18.92 -10.23 -7.33
N ASP A 160 19.33 -10.83 -6.22
CA ASP A 160 18.94 -12.20 -5.82
C ASP A 160 17.45 -12.32 -5.50
N VAL A 161 16.87 -11.33 -4.82
CA VAL A 161 15.42 -11.28 -4.55
C VAL A 161 14.63 -11.07 -5.83
N ASN A 162 15.10 -10.21 -6.73
CA ASN A 162 14.46 -10.02 -8.02
C ASN A 162 14.48 -11.32 -8.85
N ALA A 163 15.63 -12.00 -8.88
CA ALA A 163 15.73 -13.28 -9.58
C ALA A 163 14.77 -14.34 -9.01
N ALA A 164 14.65 -14.41 -7.68
CA ALA A 164 13.72 -15.33 -7.02
C ALA A 164 12.26 -14.99 -7.36
N ARG A 165 11.91 -13.71 -7.33
CA ARG A 165 10.58 -13.21 -7.74
C ARG A 165 10.27 -13.61 -9.18
N ASP A 166 11.19 -13.33 -10.10
CA ASP A 166 11.01 -13.59 -11.52
C ASP A 166 10.79 -15.09 -11.81
N VAL A 167 11.45 -15.97 -11.07
CA VAL A 167 11.21 -17.41 -11.15
C VAL A 167 9.77 -17.76 -10.75
N ILE A 168 9.27 -17.20 -9.65
CA ILE A 168 7.90 -17.45 -9.18
C ILE A 168 6.89 -16.92 -10.19
N GLU A 169 7.07 -15.69 -10.65
CA GLU A 169 6.17 -15.03 -11.56
C GLU A 169 6.13 -15.71 -12.94
N ASN A 170 7.27 -16.16 -13.44
CA ASN A 170 7.32 -16.94 -14.68
C ASN A 170 6.55 -18.25 -14.54
N ARG A 171 6.66 -18.97 -13.42
CA ARG A 171 5.87 -20.20 -13.17
C ARG A 171 4.36 -19.92 -13.16
N TRP A 172 3.94 -18.78 -12.59
CA TRP A 172 2.55 -18.34 -12.63
C TRP A 172 2.09 -18.07 -14.07
N ALA A 173 2.89 -17.36 -14.85
CA ALA A 173 2.59 -17.07 -16.24
C ALA A 173 2.56 -18.34 -17.10
N ASP A 174 3.53 -19.23 -16.93
CA ASP A 174 3.59 -20.49 -17.68
C ASP A 174 2.34 -21.33 -17.42
N HIS A 175 1.95 -21.49 -16.15
CA HIS A 175 0.78 -22.31 -15.81
C HIS A 175 -0.54 -21.65 -16.24
N TYR A 176 -0.80 -20.40 -15.79
CA TYR A 176 -2.13 -19.81 -15.94
C TYR A 176 -2.38 -19.11 -17.28
N LEU A 177 -1.32 -18.71 -17.99
CA LEU A 177 -1.47 -18.07 -19.31
C LEU A 177 -1.14 -19.00 -20.47
N LYS A 178 -0.13 -19.87 -20.32
CA LYS A 178 0.28 -20.77 -21.39
C LYS A 178 -0.28 -22.17 -21.24
N GLY A 179 -0.74 -22.56 -20.05
CA GLY A 179 -1.17 -23.94 -19.76
C GLY A 179 0.00 -24.92 -19.61
N GLU A 180 1.19 -24.43 -19.30
CA GLU A 180 2.42 -25.18 -19.20
C GLU A 180 2.85 -25.36 -17.72
N GLY A 181 3.53 -26.46 -17.45
CA GLY A 181 4.09 -26.73 -16.14
C GLY A 181 3.06 -27.07 -15.05
N ALA A 182 3.56 -27.35 -13.84
CA ALA A 182 2.72 -27.62 -12.69
C ALA A 182 2.13 -26.34 -12.11
N GLN A 183 0.94 -26.45 -11.51
CA GLN A 183 0.32 -25.32 -10.80
C GLN A 183 1.26 -24.80 -9.71
N PRO A 184 1.61 -23.51 -9.73
CA PRO A 184 2.44 -22.92 -8.69
C PRO A 184 1.67 -22.84 -7.37
N PRO A 185 2.37 -22.93 -6.21
CA PRO A 185 1.71 -22.80 -4.92
C PRO A 185 1.21 -21.37 -4.72
N ALA A 186 -0.04 -21.23 -4.27
CA ALA A 186 -0.63 -19.96 -3.84
C ALA A 186 -0.21 -19.68 -2.38
N ASN A 187 1.05 -19.43 -2.17
CA ASN A 187 1.66 -19.20 -0.85
C ASN A 187 2.11 -17.73 -0.66
N VAL A 188 2.61 -17.46 0.53
CA VAL A 188 3.28 -16.19 0.86
C VAL A 188 4.78 -16.45 0.93
N THR A 189 5.55 -15.67 0.21
CA THR A 189 7.01 -15.67 0.23
C THR A 189 7.49 -14.28 0.65
N ALA A 190 8.34 -14.21 1.67
CA ALA A 190 8.85 -12.93 2.17
C ALA A 190 10.37 -12.99 2.38
N TYR A 191 11.05 -11.98 1.87
CA TYR A 191 12.47 -11.75 2.10
C TYR A 191 12.65 -10.58 3.06
N LEU A 192 13.49 -10.77 4.08
CA LEU A 192 13.85 -9.68 4.98
C LEU A 192 14.89 -8.77 4.35
N GLN A 193 14.88 -7.53 4.79
CA GLN A 193 15.95 -6.60 4.45
C GLN A 193 17.23 -7.00 5.19
N THR A 194 18.33 -7.09 4.45
CA THR A 194 19.68 -7.33 4.97
C THR A 194 20.58 -6.16 4.65
N CYS A 195 21.46 -5.81 5.57
CA CYS A 195 22.42 -4.72 5.44
C CYS A 195 23.86 -5.26 5.36
N PRO A 196 24.74 -4.60 4.62
CA PRO A 196 24.53 -3.42 3.78
C PRO A 196 23.67 -3.73 2.53
N ALA A 197 23.27 -2.71 1.81
CA ALA A 197 22.41 -2.85 0.62
C ALA A 197 22.93 -3.88 -0.40
N GLY A 198 24.25 -3.99 -0.56
CA GLY A 198 24.89 -4.97 -1.45
C GLY A 198 24.99 -6.39 -0.87
N ALA A 199 24.63 -6.63 0.40
CA ALA A 199 24.62 -7.98 0.94
C ALA A 199 23.49 -8.81 0.34
N PRO A 200 23.68 -10.12 0.10
CA PRO A 200 22.59 -11.00 -0.33
C PRO A 200 21.44 -10.98 0.67
N ALA A 201 20.22 -11.14 0.19
CA ALA A 201 19.09 -11.48 1.05
C ALA A 201 19.32 -12.88 1.63
N GLY A 202 18.86 -13.11 2.82
CA GLY A 202 18.84 -14.47 3.38
C GLY A 202 17.83 -15.37 2.68
N GLU A 203 17.66 -16.57 3.22
CA GLU A 203 16.60 -17.47 2.77
C GLU A 203 15.23 -16.83 2.99
N PRO A 204 14.27 -17.08 2.08
CA PRO A 204 12.92 -16.57 2.23
C PRO A 204 12.16 -17.26 3.37
N PHE A 205 11.28 -16.51 3.99
CA PHE A 205 10.21 -17.06 4.79
C PHE A 205 9.06 -17.45 3.86
N VAL A 206 8.62 -18.70 3.96
CA VAL A 206 7.54 -19.21 3.12
C VAL A 206 6.46 -19.81 4.01
N ALA A 207 5.22 -19.39 3.79
CA ALA A 207 4.06 -19.90 4.52
C ALA A 207 2.86 -20.09 3.58
N LYS A 208 1.93 -20.96 3.99
CA LYS A 208 0.71 -21.23 3.21
C LYS A 208 -0.20 -20.01 3.06
N ASP A 209 -0.15 -19.09 4.02
CA ASP A 209 -0.97 -17.87 4.06
C ASP A 209 -0.28 -16.78 4.90
N TRP A 210 -0.80 -15.58 4.85
CA TRP A 210 -0.24 -14.43 5.58
C TRP A 210 -0.26 -14.64 7.09
N ALA A 211 -1.33 -15.18 7.63
CA ALA A 211 -1.44 -15.42 9.08
C ALA A 211 -0.39 -16.41 9.60
N SER A 212 0.07 -17.32 8.75
CA SER A 212 1.04 -18.35 9.11
C SER A 212 2.50 -17.92 8.98
N ILE A 213 2.78 -16.78 8.33
CA ILE A 213 4.17 -16.32 8.13
C ILE A 213 4.81 -15.83 9.43
N SER A 214 4.00 -15.34 10.34
CA SER A 214 4.40 -14.91 11.67
C SER A 214 3.44 -15.47 12.70
N PRO A 215 3.81 -16.50 13.45
CA PRO A 215 2.90 -17.16 14.40
C PRO A 215 2.67 -16.35 15.69
N GLY A 216 3.45 -15.30 15.91
CA GLY A 216 3.35 -14.44 17.11
C GLY A 216 2.99 -13.00 16.77
N GLU A 217 2.17 -12.40 17.63
CA GLU A 217 1.83 -10.97 17.56
C GLU A 217 2.10 -10.33 18.92
N ILE A 218 2.77 -9.17 18.90
CA ILE A 218 2.86 -8.27 20.06
C ILE A 218 1.97 -7.07 19.75
N ARG A 219 0.93 -6.89 20.55
CA ARG A 219 -0.02 -5.79 20.39
C ARG A 219 0.08 -4.84 21.58
N LEU A 220 0.46 -3.59 21.29
CA LEU A 220 0.43 -2.50 22.27
C LEU A 220 -0.77 -1.62 21.94
N VAL A 221 -1.69 -1.52 22.88
CA VAL A 221 -2.92 -0.73 22.73
C VAL A 221 -2.97 0.26 23.86
N ASP A 222 -3.15 1.54 23.53
CA ASP A 222 -3.51 2.55 24.52
C ASP A 222 -5.01 2.42 24.85
N THR A 223 -5.30 2.05 26.07
CA THR A 223 -6.67 1.88 26.58
C THR A 223 -7.12 3.07 27.43
N SER A 224 -6.33 4.14 27.52
CA SER A 224 -6.66 5.32 28.34
C SER A 224 -7.90 6.05 27.83
N GLY A 225 -8.21 5.90 26.56
CA GLY A 225 -9.28 6.67 25.90
C GLY A 225 -8.91 8.13 25.65
N GLU A 226 -7.66 8.51 25.93
CA GLU A 226 -7.17 9.86 25.64
C GLU A 226 -6.80 9.97 24.15
N SER A 227 -7.07 11.12 23.57
CA SER A 227 -6.65 11.44 22.22
C SER A 227 -5.36 12.23 22.22
N GLN A 228 -4.40 11.85 21.38
CA GLN A 228 -3.25 12.69 21.08
C GLN A 228 -3.61 13.66 19.96
N LYS A 229 -3.32 14.93 20.18
CA LYS A 229 -3.44 15.96 19.14
C LYS A 229 -2.10 16.16 18.48
N VAL A 230 -2.00 15.76 17.21
CA VAL A 230 -0.81 16.00 16.39
C VAL A 230 -1.03 17.28 15.59
N SER A 231 -0.11 18.24 15.71
CA SER A 231 -0.15 19.44 14.90
C SER A 231 0.49 19.17 13.53
N PRO A 232 -0.12 19.59 12.42
CA PRO A 232 0.50 19.50 11.10
C PRO A 232 1.66 20.51 10.93
N THR A 233 1.77 21.46 11.84
CA THR A 233 2.81 22.49 11.82
C THR A 233 3.71 22.34 13.05
N GLY A 234 4.99 22.50 12.87
CA GLY A 234 5.99 22.34 13.93
C GLY A 234 6.76 21.04 13.81
N GLY A 235 7.41 20.66 14.87
CA GLY A 235 8.33 19.53 14.88
C GLY A 235 9.75 19.93 14.46
N ASP A 236 10.64 18.99 14.57
CA ASP A 236 12.05 19.17 14.18
C ASP A 236 12.33 18.42 12.88
N PRO A 237 12.53 19.13 11.75
CA PRO A 237 12.77 18.50 10.46
C PRO A 237 14.06 17.68 10.42
N VAL A 238 15.05 17.98 11.26
CA VAL A 238 16.27 17.19 11.35
C VAL A 238 15.98 15.84 11.99
N THR A 239 15.31 15.86 13.13
CA THR A 239 14.87 14.63 13.81
C THR A 239 13.90 13.84 12.92
N GLY A 240 12.95 14.51 12.30
CA GLY A 240 12.02 13.90 11.34
C GLY A 240 12.75 13.21 10.19
N GLY A 241 13.76 13.86 9.62
CA GLY A 241 14.61 13.30 8.57
C GLY A 241 15.44 12.11 8.99
N LEU A 242 15.83 12.03 10.26
CA LEU A 242 16.54 10.87 10.82
C LEU A 242 15.62 9.65 10.98
N PHE A 243 14.37 9.87 11.40
CA PHE A 243 13.38 8.79 11.55
C PHE A 243 12.70 8.38 10.24
N ASN A 244 12.56 9.31 9.33
CA ASN A 244 11.98 9.06 8.03
C ASN A 244 12.82 9.70 6.92
N PRO A 245 13.94 9.07 6.52
CA PRO A 245 14.82 9.58 5.47
C PRO A 245 14.22 9.39 4.06
N ALA A 246 12.92 9.49 3.91
CA ALA A 246 12.20 9.20 2.67
C ALA A 246 12.81 9.80 1.40
N PRO A 247 13.31 11.04 1.39
CA PRO A 247 13.91 11.60 0.18
C PRO A 247 15.29 11.03 -0.16
N THR A 248 15.97 10.40 0.79
CA THR A 248 17.37 9.96 0.63
C THR A 248 17.52 8.50 0.24
N GLY A 249 16.42 7.75 0.24
CA GLY A 249 16.32 6.45 -0.44
C GLY A 249 17.23 5.33 0.05
N GLN A 250 17.93 5.48 1.15
CA GLN A 250 18.84 4.44 1.62
C GLN A 250 18.34 3.79 2.90
N ALA A 251 17.61 2.71 2.73
CA ALA A 251 17.42 1.77 3.80
C ALA A 251 18.69 0.91 3.89
N CYS A 252 19.47 1.08 4.90
CA CYS A 252 20.81 0.59 5.17
C CYS A 252 21.89 1.39 4.50
#